data_f926394fac1f02e9e76070e90a9d1be8
#
_entry.id   f926394fac1f02e9e76070e90a9d1be8
#
_cell.length_a   1.000
_cell.length_b   1.000
_cell.length_c   1.000
_cell.angle_alpha   90.00
_cell.angle_beta   90.00
_cell.angle_gamma   90.00
#
_symmetry.space_group_name_H-M   'P 1'
#
loop_
_entity.id
_entity.type
_entity.pdbx_description
1 polymer ?
#
loop_
_entity_poly.entity_id
_entity_poly.type
_entity_poly.pdbx_seq_one_letter_code
_entity_poly.pdbx_strand_id
1 'polypeptide(L)'
;MGSKILGFIGYIIIVILIVAATPLALPKLLGMQAYNVISGSMEPTLSVGSIVYVKPVNFIELQEGDVIAFNAGASVVTHRITNIDADDMLITTKGDANEGEDFTPVAYTNVIGKVVAYFPFIGNVAAMFSDTAGKIGAGLLLIIGVILSNAGEKKRKPAEDEEKSTKKTATGRINPKMILALGLVIVMGSLGGFMYIFMGYSKSNTLYASLNEEYVELVVEEESGWEDTVDVDIAALQQINPDVAGWLYIEGTDVSYPIMYSGDDEAYLRTTIDHEHATAGSIFLEGYNLPDFSDSHNIIYGHNMRNLSMFGTLKYYKSDENYINEHKYFQIITEDAKMRYEIFSYFDTEAASWVYAVPYSDSEEFGDYISELLKKSYMGQETDIPKVTSSDKVVTLSTCSTTGMRFTVHGVLVETLSTN
;
A
#
# COMPACT_ATOMS: atom_id res chain seq x y z
N MET A 1 41.83 -28.07 -6.12
CA MET A 1 41.78 -26.68 -5.63
C MET A 1 40.41 -26.05 -5.95
N GLY A 2 39.87 -26.18 -7.16
CA GLY A 2 38.60 -25.59 -7.58
C GLY A 2 37.35 -26.00 -6.76
N SER A 3 37.19 -27.26 -6.35
CA SER A 3 36.00 -27.72 -5.61
C SER A 3 35.92 -27.15 -4.18
N LYS A 4 37.06 -26.91 -3.53
CA LYS A 4 37.06 -26.24 -2.20
C LYS A 4 36.70 -24.77 -2.28
N ILE A 5 37.10 -24.09 -3.38
CA ILE A 5 36.75 -22.70 -3.64
C ILE A 5 35.25 -22.59 -3.92
N LEU A 6 34.67 -23.48 -4.74
CA LEU A 6 33.24 -23.50 -4.99
C LEU A 6 32.43 -23.70 -3.69
N GLY A 7 32.83 -24.65 -2.85
CA GLY A 7 32.18 -24.87 -1.57
C GLY A 7 32.26 -23.66 -0.65
N PHE A 8 33.37 -22.96 -0.60
CA PHE A 8 33.57 -21.76 0.18
C PHE A 8 32.67 -20.61 -0.33
N ILE A 9 32.56 -20.44 -1.66
CA ILE A 9 31.64 -19.46 -2.26
C ILE A 9 30.19 -19.77 -1.89
N GLY A 10 29.77 -21.05 -1.94
CA GLY A 10 28.44 -21.46 -1.54
C GLY A 10 28.11 -21.09 -0.09
N TYR A 11 29.03 -21.31 0.85
CA TYR A 11 28.86 -20.90 2.24
C TYR A 11 28.78 -19.38 2.40
N ILE A 12 29.60 -18.61 1.67
CA ILE A 12 29.54 -17.13 1.70
C ILE A 12 28.16 -16.65 1.25
N ILE A 13 27.61 -17.18 0.16
CA ILE A 13 26.26 -16.81 -0.33
C ILE A 13 25.21 -17.05 0.75
N ILE A 14 25.23 -18.22 1.37
CA ILE A 14 24.26 -18.57 2.44
C ILE A 14 24.41 -17.61 3.64
N VAL A 15 25.63 -17.31 4.07
CA VAL A 15 25.89 -16.39 5.19
C VAL A 15 25.39 -14.97 4.85
N ILE A 16 25.64 -14.47 3.65
CA ILE A 16 25.16 -13.16 3.21
C ILE A 16 23.62 -13.10 3.25
N LEU A 17 22.95 -14.15 2.75
CA LEU A 17 21.48 -14.22 2.79
C LEU A 17 20.93 -14.24 4.22
N ILE A 18 21.56 -14.98 5.13
CA ILE A 18 21.18 -15.01 6.54
C ILE A 18 21.36 -13.63 7.18
N VAL A 19 22.52 -12.99 6.96
CA VAL A 19 22.81 -11.65 7.50
C VAL A 19 21.82 -10.61 6.96
N ALA A 20 21.49 -10.69 5.67
CA ALA A 20 20.52 -9.78 5.05
C ALA A 20 19.07 -9.99 5.56
N ALA A 21 18.69 -11.25 5.87
CA ALA A 21 17.37 -11.57 6.38
C ALA A 21 17.20 -11.29 7.89
N THR A 22 18.27 -11.26 8.67
CA THR A 22 18.24 -11.10 10.12
C THR A 22 17.56 -9.81 10.57
N PRO A 23 17.85 -8.61 9.99
CA PRO A 23 17.18 -7.36 10.37
C PRO A 23 15.67 -7.37 10.12
N LEU A 24 15.16 -8.21 9.22
CA LEU A 24 13.74 -8.33 8.92
C LEU A 24 13.01 -9.34 9.83
N ALA A 25 13.68 -10.41 10.19
CA ALA A 25 13.09 -11.51 10.94
C ALA A 25 13.20 -11.34 12.46
N LEU A 26 14.35 -10.87 12.95
CA LEU A 26 14.65 -10.78 14.37
C LEU A 26 13.71 -9.83 15.15
N PRO A 27 13.36 -8.62 14.64
CA PRO A 27 12.47 -7.70 15.36
C PRO A 27 11.08 -8.29 15.60
N LYS A 28 10.55 -9.05 14.65
CA LYS A 28 9.25 -9.73 14.79
C LYS A 28 9.25 -10.73 15.96
N LEU A 29 10.36 -11.42 16.19
CA LEU A 29 10.51 -12.34 17.32
C LEU A 29 10.55 -11.60 18.68
N LEU A 30 10.88 -10.31 18.67
CA LEU A 30 10.93 -9.42 19.83
C LEU A 30 9.65 -8.60 20.00
N GLY A 31 8.58 -8.90 19.25
CA GLY A 31 7.31 -8.18 19.28
C GLY A 31 7.37 -6.77 18.66
N MET A 32 8.37 -6.50 17.82
CA MET A 32 8.50 -5.25 17.08
C MET A 32 8.12 -5.42 15.62
N GLN A 33 7.64 -4.35 15.01
CA GLN A 33 7.40 -4.26 13.56
C GLN A 33 8.55 -3.51 12.90
N ALA A 34 8.87 -3.87 11.66
CA ALA A 34 9.93 -3.24 10.90
C ALA A 34 9.33 -2.56 9.67
N TYR A 35 9.59 -1.25 9.53
CA TYR A 35 9.13 -0.45 8.40
C TYR A 35 10.32 0.17 7.67
N ASN A 36 10.16 0.33 6.35
CA ASN A 36 11.17 0.97 5.51
C ASN A 36 10.87 2.46 5.40
N VAL A 37 11.85 3.31 5.71
CA VAL A 37 11.77 4.76 5.54
C VAL A 37 11.92 5.07 4.05
N ILE A 38 10.93 5.72 3.48
CA ILE A 38 10.74 5.84 2.04
C ILE A 38 10.54 7.27 1.58
N SER A 39 10.15 8.18 2.48
CA SER A 39 10.09 9.62 2.26
C SER A 39 11.14 10.35 3.06
N GLY A 40 11.48 11.57 2.65
CA GLY A 40 12.45 12.43 3.31
C GLY A 40 11.87 13.25 4.45
N SER A 41 10.59 13.12 4.80
CA SER A 41 9.92 13.95 5.82
C SER A 41 10.58 13.92 7.20
N MET A 42 11.32 12.85 7.52
CA MET A 42 12.05 12.67 8.77
C MET A 42 13.56 12.92 8.65
N GLU A 43 14.05 13.44 7.54
CA GLU A 43 15.46 13.82 7.43
C GLU A 43 15.78 15.05 8.32
N PRO A 44 16.98 15.14 8.90
CA PRO A 44 18.10 14.18 8.81
C PRO A 44 18.02 13.03 9.81
N THR A 45 17.01 12.96 10.68
CA THR A 45 16.95 11.98 11.79
C THR A 45 16.81 10.56 11.25
N LEU A 46 15.90 10.34 10.29
CA LEU A 46 15.70 9.06 9.64
C LEU A 46 15.89 9.23 8.13
N SER A 47 17.02 8.73 7.63
CA SER A 47 17.34 8.85 6.20
C SER A 47 16.51 7.92 5.34
N VAL A 48 16.16 8.33 4.13
CA VAL A 48 15.51 7.48 3.12
C VAL A 48 16.34 6.21 2.89
N GLY A 49 15.67 5.06 2.81
CA GLY A 49 16.32 3.76 2.70
C GLY A 49 16.77 3.15 4.03
N SER A 50 16.40 3.74 5.16
CA SER A 50 16.57 3.15 6.49
C SER A 50 15.44 2.17 6.82
N ILE A 51 15.71 1.25 7.74
CA ILE A 51 14.68 0.47 8.44
C ILE A 51 14.47 1.05 9.83
N VAL A 52 13.21 1.26 10.22
CA VAL A 52 12.81 1.61 11.59
C VAL A 52 12.14 0.43 12.28
N TYR A 53 12.43 0.24 13.56
CA TYR A 53 11.78 -0.76 14.39
C TYR A 53 10.81 -0.08 15.34
N VAL A 54 9.55 -0.46 15.21
CA VAL A 54 8.42 0.12 15.93
C VAL A 54 7.94 -0.89 16.97
N LYS A 55 7.83 -0.45 18.22
CA LYS A 55 7.32 -1.24 19.33
C LYS A 55 5.97 -0.67 19.75
N PRO A 56 4.90 -1.49 19.87
CA PRO A 56 3.64 -1.06 20.45
C PRO A 56 3.87 -0.44 21.83
N VAL A 57 3.17 0.65 22.12
CA VAL A 57 3.33 1.45 23.33
C VAL A 57 1.95 1.91 23.82
N ASN A 58 1.73 2.02 25.13
CA ASN A 58 0.50 2.58 25.67
C ASN A 58 0.50 4.11 25.53
N PHE A 59 -0.69 4.71 25.40
CA PHE A 59 -0.85 6.15 25.27
C PHE A 59 -0.11 6.95 26.35
N ILE A 60 -0.23 6.52 27.60
CA ILE A 60 0.41 7.17 28.77
C ILE A 60 1.95 7.13 28.77
N GLU A 61 2.55 6.31 27.92
CA GLU A 61 4.00 6.19 27.77
C GLU A 61 4.55 7.08 26.64
N LEU A 62 3.66 7.65 25.82
CA LEU A 62 4.02 8.57 24.75
C LEU A 62 4.37 9.95 25.34
N GLN A 63 5.37 10.58 24.75
CA GLN A 63 5.86 11.90 25.16
C GLN A 63 6.12 12.76 23.93
N GLU A 64 5.99 14.08 24.09
CA GLU A 64 6.44 15.03 23.09
C GLU A 64 7.92 14.80 22.75
N GLY A 65 8.25 14.85 21.47
CA GLY A 65 9.56 14.51 20.95
C GLY A 65 9.76 13.04 20.58
N ASP A 66 8.86 12.14 20.98
CA ASP A 66 8.90 10.75 20.51
C ASP A 66 8.61 10.66 19.01
N VAL A 67 9.28 9.75 18.34
CA VAL A 67 8.96 9.40 16.95
C VAL A 67 8.03 8.21 16.95
N ILE A 68 6.84 8.37 16.40
CA ILE A 68 5.84 7.32 16.32
C ILE A 68 5.61 6.88 14.86
N ALA A 69 5.21 5.64 14.69
CA ALA A 69 4.63 5.15 13.45
C ALA A 69 3.12 5.02 13.64
N PHE A 70 2.36 5.53 12.69
CA PHE A 70 0.91 5.52 12.74
C PHE A 70 0.31 5.28 11.35
N ASN A 71 -0.93 4.80 11.32
CA ASN A 71 -1.66 4.64 10.09
C ASN A 71 -2.22 6.00 9.64
N ALA A 72 -1.91 6.37 8.40
CA ALA A 72 -2.49 7.52 7.73
C ALA A 72 -3.15 7.00 6.45
N GLY A 73 -4.43 6.66 6.55
CA GLY A 73 -5.15 5.91 5.53
C GLY A 73 -4.41 4.61 5.16
N ALA A 74 -4.21 4.28 3.88
CA ALA A 74 -3.52 3.06 3.48
C ALA A 74 -1.97 3.06 3.62
N SER A 75 -1.36 4.03 4.33
CA SER A 75 0.09 4.12 4.55
C SER A 75 0.46 4.23 6.01
N VAL A 76 1.63 3.69 6.34
CA VAL A 76 2.27 3.93 7.64
C VAL A 76 3.19 5.13 7.51
N VAL A 77 2.92 6.16 8.31
CA VAL A 77 3.72 7.38 8.42
C VAL A 77 4.55 7.32 9.71
N THR A 78 5.73 7.91 9.66
CA THR A 78 6.62 8.00 10.82
C THR A 78 6.98 9.46 11.03
N HIS A 79 6.38 10.10 12.06
CA HIS A 79 6.62 11.52 12.39
C HIS A 79 6.88 11.69 13.89
N ARG A 80 7.33 12.87 14.28
CA ARG A 80 7.64 13.25 15.66
C ARG A 80 6.44 13.88 16.31
N ILE A 81 6.14 13.48 17.55
CA ILE A 81 5.10 14.09 18.39
C ILE A 81 5.52 15.50 18.75
N THR A 82 4.67 16.48 18.46
CA THR A 82 4.83 17.89 18.85
C THR A 82 3.88 18.28 19.99
N ASN A 83 2.69 17.65 20.06
CA ASN A 83 1.72 17.88 21.13
C ASN A 83 0.88 16.62 21.39
N ILE A 84 0.43 16.44 22.61
CA ILE A 84 -0.48 15.36 23.02
C ILE A 84 -1.68 15.95 23.75
N ASP A 85 -2.86 15.78 23.16
CA ASP A 85 -4.12 16.05 23.82
C ASP A 85 -4.60 14.77 24.53
N ALA A 86 -4.48 14.80 25.88
CA ALA A 86 -4.80 13.64 26.70
C ALA A 86 -6.31 13.43 26.90
N ASP A 87 -7.11 14.49 26.75
CA ASP A 87 -8.56 14.44 26.97
C ASP A 87 -9.25 13.78 25.77
N ASP A 88 -8.82 14.11 24.56
CA ASP A 88 -9.37 13.58 23.32
C ASP A 88 -8.54 12.42 22.73
N MET A 89 -7.41 12.04 23.36
CA MET A 89 -6.46 11.04 22.90
C MET A 89 -5.94 11.31 21.48
N LEU A 90 -5.73 12.59 21.18
CA LEU A 90 -5.22 13.07 19.89
C LEU A 90 -3.74 13.46 20.00
N ILE A 91 -2.97 13.21 18.96
CA ILE A 91 -1.54 13.44 18.90
C ILE A 91 -1.22 14.29 17.67
N THR A 92 -0.69 15.49 17.89
CA THR A 92 -0.17 16.30 16.79
C THR A 92 1.24 15.85 16.47
N THR A 93 1.52 15.66 15.19
CA THR A 93 2.80 15.18 14.70
C THR A 93 3.40 16.14 13.68
N LYS A 94 4.71 15.96 13.44
CA LYS A 94 5.46 16.73 12.44
C LYS A 94 6.62 15.90 11.90
N GLY A 95 6.82 15.90 10.60
CA GLY A 95 8.06 15.43 9.99
C GLY A 95 9.24 16.36 10.30
N ASP A 96 10.40 15.80 10.66
CA ASP A 96 11.58 16.61 11.05
C ASP A 96 12.05 17.55 9.94
N ALA A 97 11.82 17.22 8.66
CA ALA A 97 12.14 18.04 7.50
C ALA A 97 10.98 18.98 7.07
N ASN A 98 9.79 18.84 7.63
CA ASN A 98 8.63 19.62 7.23
C ASN A 98 8.67 21.02 7.88
N GLU A 99 8.12 22.05 7.23
CA GLU A 99 8.05 23.40 7.80
C GLU A 99 6.98 23.51 8.89
N GLY A 100 5.80 22.88 8.68
CA GLY A 100 4.65 22.88 9.58
C GLY A 100 4.39 21.54 10.26
N GLU A 101 3.46 21.53 11.19
CA GLU A 101 2.85 20.34 11.77
C GLU A 101 1.92 19.64 10.75
N ASP A 102 1.62 18.38 10.99
CA ASP A 102 0.67 17.65 10.16
C ASP A 102 -0.73 18.24 10.34
N PHE A 103 -1.47 18.37 9.27
CA PHE A 103 -2.77 19.04 9.26
C PHE A 103 -3.81 18.35 10.15
N THR A 104 -3.79 17.01 10.17
CA THR A 104 -4.76 16.20 10.91
C THR A 104 -4.09 15.58 12.12
N PRO A 105 -4.56 15.84 13.35
CA PRO A 105 -4.09 15.13 14.53
C PRO A 105 -4.34 13.63 14.42
N VAL A 106 -3.40 12.84 14.90
CA VAL A 106 -3.46 11.37 14.87
C VAL A 106 -4.23 10.88 16.10
N ALA A 107 -5.34 10.18 15.88
CA ALA A 107 -6.00 9.48 16.97
C ALA A 107 -5.09 8.34 17.49
N TYR A 108 -5.07 8.11 18.80
CA TYR A 108 -4.21 7.05 19.38
C TYR A 108 -4.53 5.67 18.82
N THR A 109 -5.76 5.40 18.43
CA THR A 109 -6.17 4.15 17.78
C THR A 109 -5.40 3.87 16.48
N ASN A 110 -4.91 4.92 15.82
CA ASN A 110 -4.13 4.82 14.59
C ASN A 110 -2.62 4.66 14.87
N VAL A 111 -2.17 4.81 16.12
CA VAL A 111 -0.77 4.67 16.49
C VAL A 111 -0.36 3.20 16.53
N ILE A 112 0.57 2.82 15.67
CA ILE A 112 1.15 1.47 15.64
C ILE A 112 2.15 1.30 16.81
N GLY A 113 2.90 2.35 17.11
CA GLY A 113 3.84 2.35 18.21
C GLY A 113 4.97 3.38 18.06
N LYS A 114 5.91 3.33 18.99
CA LYS A 114 7.07 4.21 19.06
C LYS A 114 8.26 3.59 18.33
N VAL A 115 9.01 4.40 17.60
CA VAL A 115 10.29 4.00 16.98
C VAL A 115 11.33 3.85 18.07
N VAL A 116 11.86 2.63 18.24
CA VAL A 116 12.84 2.31 19.28
C VAL A 116 14.26 2.18 18.76
N ALA A 117 14.43 1.91 17.48
CA ALA A 117 15.72 1.84 16.80
C ALA A 117 15.57 2.01 15.29
N TYR A 118 16.63 2.40 14.60
CA TYR A 118 16.69 2.42 13.15
C TYR A 118 18.07 1.98 12.64
N PHE A 119 18.12 1.47 11.42
CA PHE A 119 19.34 1.11 10.71
C PHE A 119 19.36 1.77 9.33
N PRO A 120 20.33 2.63 9.06
CA PRO A 120 20.46 3.29 7.78
C PRO A 120 20.83 2.29 6.68
N PHE A 121 20.44 2.56 5.44
CA PHE A 121 20.77 1.83 4.20
C PHE A 121 20.22 0.40 4.08
N ILE A 122 19.83 -0.26 5.16
CA ILE A 122 19.32 -1.65 5.14
C ILE A 122 17.91 -1.73 4.54
N GLY A 123 17.14 -0.65 4.57
CA GLY A 123 15.80 -0.59 4.01
C GLY A 123 15.74 -0.90 2.51
N ASN A 124 16.73 -0.43 1.74
CA ASN A 124 16.83 -0.75 0.32
C ASN A 124 17.07 -2.25 0.08
N VAL A 125 17.87 -2.89 0.93
CA VAL A 125 18.08 -4.35 0.90
C VAL A 125 16.79 -5.08 1.29
N ALA A 126 16.09 -4.57 2.31
CA ALA A 126 14.80 -5.10 2.75
C ALA A 126 13.73 -4.99 1.65
N ALA A 127 13.67 -3.87 0.95
CA ALA A 127 12.78 -3.65 -0.18
C ALA A 127 13.00 -4.68 -1.30
N MET A 128 14.27 -5.02 -1.61
CA MET A 128 14.60 -6.08 -2.57
C MET A 128 14.01 -7.45 -2.17
N PHE A 129 13.93 -7.76 -0.86
CA PHE A 129 13.35 -9.02 -0.36
C PHE A 129 11.84 -8.92 -0.11
N SER A 130 11.26 -7.74 -0.19
CA SER A 130 9.81 -7.53 0.07
C SER A 130 8.97 -7.80 -1.17
N ASP A 131 9.50 -7.61 -2.37
CA ASP A 131 8.79 -7.88 -3.60
C ASP A 131 8.89 -9.35 -4.04
N THR A 132 8.03 -9.76 -4.97
CA THR A 132 7.96 -11.14 -5.46
C THR A 132 9.23 -11.56 -6.21
N ALA A 133 9.79 -10.65 -7.02
CA ALA A 133 11.00 -10.93 -7.80
C ALA A 133 12.22 -11.10 -6.88
N GLY A 134 12.36 -10.24 -5.86
CA GLY A 134 13.41 -10.35 -4.86
C GLY A 134 13.33 -11.63 -4.02
N LYS A 135 12.12 -12.04 -3.62
CA LYS A 135 11.90 -13.33 -2.92
C LYS A 135 12.30 -14.52 -3.78
N ILE A 136 11.92 -14.51 -5.06
CA ILE A 136 12.34 -15.54 -6.02
C ILE A 136 13.87 -15.53 -6.20
N GLY A 137 14.46 -14.35 -6.37
CA GLY A 137 15.90 -14.17 -6.50
C GLY A 137 16.68 -14.70 -5.29
N ALA A 138 16.24 -14.37 -4.08
CA ALA A 138 16.81 -14.88 -2.83
C ALA A 138 16.69 -16.40 -2.72
N GLY A 139 15.55 -16.98 -3.09
CA GLY A 139 15.35 -18.43 -3.16
C GLY A 139 16.30 -19.10 -4.13
N LEU A 140 16.46 -18.55 -5.34
CA LEU A 140 17.42 -19.06 -6.33
C LEU A 140 18.88 -18.97 -5.84
N LEU A 141 19.27 -17.85 -5.23
CA LEU A 141 20.61 -17.69 -4.64
C LEU A 141 20.85 -18.68 -3.51
N LEU A 142 19.84 -18.97 -2.68
CA LEU A 142 19.95 -19.98 -1.64
C LEU A 142 20.17 -21.37 -2.24
N ILE A 143 19.42 -21.74 -3.28
CA ILE A 143 19.58 -23.00 -4.00
C ILE A 143 20.99 -23.11 -4.60
N ILE A 144 21.45 -22.05 -5.27
CA ILE A 144 22.81 -21.98 -5.83
C ILE A 144 23.84 -22.11 -4.72
N GLY A 145 23.69 -21.42 -3.60
CA GLY A 145 24.59 -21.51 -2.44
C GLY A 145 24.69 -22.94 -1.90
N VAL A 146 23.55 -23.62 -1.77
CA VAL A 146 23.49 -25.04 -1.32
C VAL A 146 24.17 -25.98 -2.34
N ILE A 147 23.91 -25.81 -3.63
CA ILE A 147 24.54 -26.65 -4.69
C ILE A 147 26.05 -26.45 -4.68
N LEU A 148 26.53 -25.20 -4.60
CA LEU A 148 27.94 -24.88 -4.58
C LEU A 148 28.65 -25.41 -3.31
N SER A 149 28.00 -25.30 -2.13
CA SER A 149 28.52 -25.79 -0.87
C SER A 149 28.74 -27.33 -0.91
N ASN A 150 27.77 -28.04 -1.51
CA ASN A 150 27.85 -29.50 -1.69
C ASN A 150 28.86 -29.93 -2.76
N ALA A 151 29.04 -29.15 -3.83
CA ALA A 151 30.05 -29.43 -4.89
C ALA A 151 31.48 -29.33 -4.36
N GLY A 152 31.69 -28.61 -3.25
CA GLY A 152 32.99 -28.52 -2.57
C GLY A 152 33.43 -29.82 -1.86
N GLU A 153 32.48 -30.69 -1.51
CA GLU A 153 32.77 -31.98 -0.84
C GLU A 153 33.03 -33.09 -1.87
N LYS A 154 34.27 -33.24 -2.33
CA LYS A 154 34.66 -34.46 -3.07
C LYS A 154 34.47 -35.66 -2.15
N LYS A 155 33.67 -36.65 -2.58
CA LYS A 155 33.62 -37.98 -1.99
C LYS A 155 35.06 -38.52 -1.90
N ARG A 156 35.63 -38.59 -0.70
CA ARG A 156 36.79 -39.43 -0.45
C ARG A 156 36.36 -40.87 -0.70
N LYS A 157 36.98 -41.53 -1.68
CA LYS A 157 36.94 -42.98 -1.78
C LYS A 157 37.43 -43.56 -0.46
N PRO A 158 36.84 -44.65 0.06
CA PRO A 158 37.40 -45.35 1.20
C PRO A 158 38.77 -45.88 0.79
N ALA A 159 39.84 -45.48 1.47
CA ALA A 159 41.09 -46.18 1.44
C ALA A 159 40.91 -47.37 2.37
N GLU A 160 41.12 -48.56 1.84
CA GLU A 160 41.33 -49.77 2.62
C GLU A 160 42.56 -49.61 3.52
N ASP A 161 42.38 -50.10 4.75
CA ASP A 161 43.41 -50.46 5.76
C ASP A 161 44.37 -49.37 6.29
N GLU A 162 44.07 -48.95 7.52
CA GLU A 162 45.02 -49.10 8.64
C GLU A 162 44.35 -48.74 9.99
N GLU A 163 44.32 -49.71 10.90
CA GLU A 163 44.05 -49.55 12.32
C GLU A 163 44.97 -48.51 12.97
N LYS A 164 44.41 -47.44 13.53
CA LYS A 164 44.95 -46.84 14.77
C LYS A 164 43.88 -45.93 15.41
N SER A 165 43.51 -46.40 16.58
CA SER A 165 42.76 -45.68 17.60
C SER A 165 43.28 -44.26 17.86
N THR A 166 42.42 -43.24 17.61
CA THR A 166 42.50 -41.98 18.34
C THR A 166 41.10 -41.34 18.41
N LYS A 167 40.74 -40.91 19.62
CA LYS A 167 39.46 -40.28 20.01
C LYS A 167 39.00 -39.23 18.99
N LYS A 168 37.88 -39.51 18.31
CA LYS A 168 37.18 -38.50 17.48
C LYS A 168 36.42 -37.57 18.39
N THR A 169 36.88 -36.35 18.53
CA THR A 169 36.06 -35.21 18.92
C THR A 169 34.92 -35.08 17.91
N ALA A 170 33.67 -35.21 18.39
CA ALA A 170 32.47 -35.07 17.59
C ALA A 170 32.27 -33.59 17.26
N THR A 171 32.91 -33.11 16.19
CA THR A 171 32.44 -31.88 15.49
C THR A 171 31.19 -32.27 14.75
N GLY A 172 30.06 -31.70 15.15
CA GLY A 172 28.73 -31.96 14.59
C GLY A 172 28.71 -31.72 13.08
N ARG A 173 28.88 -32.79 12.31
CA ARG A 173 28.80 -32.78 10.84
C ARG A 173 27.31 -32.72 10.49
N ILE A 174 26.83 -31.57 10.01
CA ILE A 174 25.44 -31.43 9.50
C ILE A 174 25.35 -32.39 8.29
N ASN A 175 24.35 -33.28 8.35
CA ASN A 175 24.13 -34.27 7.30
C ASN A 175 23.66 -33.58 6.02
N PRO A 176 24.32 -33.77 4.84
CA PRO A 176 23.92 -33.13 3.57
C PRO A 176 22.46 -33.42 3.19
N LYS A 177 21.91 -34.55 3.58
CA LYS A 177 20.51 -34.91 3.37
C LYS A 177 19.57 -34.03 4.21
N MET A 178 19.99 -33.57 5.40
CA MET A 178 19.20 -32.62 6.22
C MET A 178 19.18 -31.22 5.58
N ILE A 179 20.31 -30.80 4.98
CA ILE A 179 20.35 -29.49 4.26
C ILE A 179 19.46 -29.54 3.03
N LEU A 180 19.48 -30.64 2.28
CA LEU A 180 18.60 -30.83 1.12
C LEU A 180 17.14 -30.88 1.54
N ALA A 181 16.81 -31.59 2.63
CA ALA A 181 15.46 -31.65 3.18
C ALA A 181 14.97 -30.24 3.63
N LEU A 182 15.84 -29.48 4.33
CA LEU A 182 15.53 -28.11 4.75
C LEU A 182 15.33 -27.19 3.54
N GLY A 183 16.16 -27.30 2.51
CA GLY A 183 16.01 -26.55 1.25
C GLY A 183 14.68 -26.87 0.55
N LEU A 184 14.29 -28.16 0.48
CA LEU A 184 13.01 -28.59 -0.05
C LEU A 184 11.83 -28.04 0.76
N VAL A 185 11.90 -28.04 2.08
CA VAL A 185 10.86 -27.46 2.95
C VAL A 185 10.71 -25.96 2.69
N ILE A 186 11.81 -25.22 2.55
CA ILE A 186 11.79 -23.78 2.24
C ILE A 186 11.15 -23.53 0.86
N VAL A 187 11.55 -24.30 -0.16
CA VAL A 187 10.97 -24.18 -1.52
C VAL A 187 9.48 -24.49 -1.51
N MET A 188 9.07 -25.57 -0.84
CA MET A 188 7.64 -25.93 -0.71
C MET A 188 6.86 -24.85 0.06
N GLY A 189 7.42 -24.32 1.15
CA GLY A 189 6.83 -23.20 1.90
C GLY A 189 6.71 -21.92 1.06
N SER A 190 7.72 -21.61 0.26
CA SER A 190 7.70 -20.45 -0.64
C SER A 190 6.66 -20.60 -1.77
N LEU A 191 6.57 -21.79 -2.36
CA LEU A 191 5.55 -22.12 -3.36
C LEU A 191 4.14 -22.08 -2.76
N GLY A 192 3.97 -22.61 -1.55
CA GLY A 192 2.70 -22.54 -0.82
C GLY A 192 2.30 -21.10 -0.51
N GLY A 193 3.23 -20.27 -0.07
CA GLY A 193 2.99 -18.83 0.17
C GLY A 193 2.66 -18.07 -1.12
N PHE A 194 3.37 -18.36 -2.22
CA PHE A 194 3.05 -17.78 -3.52
C PHE A 194 1.64 -18.16 -3.99
N MET A 195 1.31 -19.46 -3.88
CA MET A 195 -0.02 -19.96 -4.25
C MET A 195 -1.13 -19.31 -3.41
N TYR A 196 -0.91 -19.16 -2.10
CA TYR A 196 -1.85 -18.49 -1.20
C TYR A 196 -2.11 -17.03 -1.61
N ILE A 197 -1.05 -16.28 -1.90
CA ILE A 197 -1.16 -14.89 -2.37
C ILE A 197 -1.87 -14.84 -3.73
N PHE A 198 -1.48 -15.70 -4.67
CA PHE A 198 -2.10 -15.77 -5.99
C PHE A 198 -3.60 -16.11 -5.93
N MET A 199 -3.98 -17.05 -5.07
CA MET A 199 -5.39 -17.39 -4.84
C MET A 199 -6.17 -16.20 -4.24
N GLY A 200 -5.56 -15.43 -3.34
CA GLY A 200 -6.17 -14.21 -2.78
C GLY A 200 -6.45 -13.16 -3.85
N TYR A 201 -5.50 -12.89 -4.76
CA TYR A 201 -5.74 -12.00 -5.90
C TYR A 201 -6.85 -12.49 -6.82
N SER A 202 -6.84 -13.79 -7.15
CA SER A 202 -7.86 -14.41 -8.01
C SER A 202 -9.25 -14.32 -7.39
N LYS A 203 -9.38 -14.57 -6.07
CA LYS A 203 -10.67 -14.50 -5.36
C LYS A 203 -11.26 -13.09 -5.40
N SER A 204 -10.45 -12.05 -5.10
CA SER A 204 -10.92 -10.66 -5.13
C SER A 204 -11.34 -10.23 -6.53
N ASN A 205 -10.54 -10.57 -7.56
CA ASN A 205 -10.90 -10.23 -8.93
C ASN A 205 -12.20 -10.90 -9.37
N THR A 206 -12.40 -12.18 -9.02
CA THR A 206 -13.65 -12.89 -9.34
C THR A 206 -14.85 -12.27 -8.61
N LEU A 207 -14.69 -11.88 -7.34
CA LEU A 207 -15.74 -11.20 -6.57
C LEU A 207 -16.16 -9.91 -7.26
N TYR A 208 -15.21 -8.98 -7.51
CA TYR A 208 -15.54 -7.68 -8.10
C TYR A 208 -16.04 -7.80 -9.56
N ALA A 209 -15.56 -8.80 -10.32
CA ALA A 209 -16.10 -9.09 -11.64
C ALA A 209 -17.55 -9.58 -11.58
N SER A 210 -17.89 -10.46 -10.62
CA SER A 210 -19.27 -10.93 -10.44
C SER A 210 -20.20 -9.80 -9.99
N LEU A 211 -19.74 -8.87 -9.14
CA LEU A 211 -20.54 -7.70 -8.76
C LEU A 211 -20.82 -6.79 -9.96
N ASN A 212 -19.83 -6.56 -10.83
CA ASN A 212 -20.06 -5.80 -12.05
C ASN A 212 -21.05 -6.51 -12.99
N GLU A 213 -20.96 -7.84 -13.14
CA GLU A 213 -21.86 -8.61 -14.01
C GLU A 213 -23.29 -8.64 -13.48
N GLU A 214 -23.47 -8.68 -12.15
CA GLU A 214 -24.78 -8.87 -11.52
C GLU A 214 -25.52 -7.57 -11.20
N TYR A 215 -24.77 -6.49 -10.82
CA TYR A 215 -25.37 -5.24 -10.29
C TYR A 215 -25.09 -4.01 -11.14
N VAL A 216 -24.31 -4.11 -12.22
CA VAL A 216 -23.96 -2.97 -13.06
C VAL A 216 -24.39 -3.21 -14.50
N GLU A 217 -25.19 -2.31 -15.02
CA GLU A 217 -25.55 -2.26 -16.45
C GLU A 217 -24.72 -1.16 -17.14
N LEU A 218 -23.83 -1.55 -18.04
CA LEU A 218 -23.07 -0.63 -18.89
C LEU A 218 -23.73 -0.53 -20.25
N VAL A 219 -24.21 0.64 -20.60
CA VAL A 219 -24.80 0.92 -21.93
C VAL A 219 -23.75 1.61 -22.81
N VAL A 220 -23.27 0.91 -23.83
CA VAL A 220 -22.28 1.40 -24.78
C VAL A 220 -23.01 1.67 -26.11
N GLU A 221 -23.86 2.68 -26.16
CA GLU A 221 -24.47 3.17 -27.40
C GLU A 221 -23.85 4.53 -27.75
N GLU A 222 -23.48 4.74 -29.03
CA GLU A 222 -22.82 5.98 -29.49
C GLU A 222 -23.69 7.25 -29.31
N GLU A 223 -24.99 7.10 -29.09
CA GLU A 223 -25.94 8.21 -28.91
C GLU A 223 -26.44 8.39 -27.47
N SER A 224 -25.95 7.57 -26.50
CA SER A 224 -26.36 7.68 -25.09
C SER A 224 -25.68 8.87 -24.43
N GLY A 225 -26.43 9.62 -23.59
CA GLY A 225 -25.86 10.59 -22.68
C GLY A 225 -25.00 9.91 -21.59
N TRP A 226 -24.18 10.68 -20.88
CA TRP A 226 -23.35 10.14 -19.77
C TRP A 226 -24.22 9.50 -18.67
N GLU A 227 -25.43 10.01 -18.46
CA GLU A 227 -26.43 9.55 -17.50
C GLU A 227 -26.87 8.10 -17.74
N ASP A 228 -26.83 7.66 -18.99
CA ASP A 228 -27.23 6.32 -19.41
C ASP A 228 -26.03 5.36 -19.54
N THR A 229 -24.81 5.84 -19.38
CA THR A 229 -23.59 5.03 -19.61
C THR A 229 -23.42 3.92 -18.57
N VAL A 230 -23.86 4.16 -17.33
CA VAL A 230 -23.75 3.20 -16.24
C VAL A 230 -24.97 3.30 -15.33
N ASP A 231 -25.57 2.16 -15.02
CA ASP A 231 -26.61 2.03 -13.98
C ASP A 231 -26.20 0.98 -12.96
N VAL A 232 -26.52 1.22 -11.68
CA VAL A 232 -26.08 0.36 -10.57
C VAL A 232 -27.20 0.18 -9.56
N ASP A 233 -27.51 -1.07 -9.22
CA ASP A 233 -28.47 -1.40 -8.16
C ASP A 233 -27.81 -1.26 -6.77
N ILE A 234 -27.70 -0.01 -6.29
CA ILE A 234 -27.13 0.30 -4.98
C ILE A 234 -27.93 -0.35 -3.85
N ALA A 235 -29.27 -0.39 -3.96
CA ALA A 235 -30.12 -0.96 -2.94
C ALA A 235 -29.89 -2.48 -2.78
N ALA A 236 -29.65 -3.20 -3.88
CA ALA A 236 -29.30 -4.61 -3.81
C ALA A 236 -27.89 -4.84 -3.24
N LEU A 237 -26.92 -3.98 -3.58
CA LEU A 237 -25.57 -4.04 -2.98
C LEU A 237 -25.58 -3.77 -1.48
N GLN A 238 -26.43 -2.87 -0.99
CA GLN A 238 -26.63 -2.60 0.44
C GLN A 238 -27.26 -3.77 1.20
N GLN A 239 -27.95 -4.68 0.51
CA GLN A 239 -28.40 -5.94 1.13
C GLN A 239 -27.24 -6.92 1.37
N ILE A 240 -26.16 -6.85 0.56
CA ILE A 240 -24.94 -7.61 0.80
C ILE A 240 -24.14 -6.99 1.95
N ASN A 241 -23.99 -5.65 1.91
CA ASN A 241 -23.26 -4.90 2.93
C ASN A 241 -23.86 -3.49 3.06
N PRO A 242 -24.46 -3.14 4.20
CA PRO A 242 -25.08 -1.83 4.43
C PRO A 242 -24.10 -0.66 4.40
N ASP A 243 -22.79 -0.93 4.48
CA ASP A 243 -21.73 0.09 4.39
C ASP A 243 -21.44 0.52 2.94
N VAL A 244 -22.20 0.07 1.95
CA VAL A 244 -22.09 0.58 0.58
C VAL A 244 -22.66 1.99 0.52
N ALA A 245 -21.76 2.99 0.34
CA ALA A 245 -22.14 4.40 0.18
C ALA A 245 -22.47 4.74 -1.28
N GLY A 246 -21.92 4.00 -2.24
CA GLY A 246 -22.15 4.23 -3.66
C GLY A 246 -21.26 3.35 -4.53
N TRP A 247 -21.16 3.72 -5.81
CA TRP A 247 -20.35 3.06 -6.81
C TRP A 247 -19.49 4.07 -7.56
N LEU A 248 -18.21 3.74 -7.74
CA LEU A 248 -17.28 4.53 -8.55
C LEU A 248 -17.09 3.88 -9.92
N TYR A 249 -17.23 4.67 -10.98
CA TYR A 249 -16.91 4.28 -12.34
C TYR A 249 -16.05 5.34 -13.02
N ILE A 250 -14.85 4.99 -13.50
CA ILE A 250 -14.03 5.88 -14.35
C ILE A 250 -14.35 5.55 -15.80
N GLU A 251 -14.93 6.51 -16.51
CA GLU A 251 -15.48 6.32 -17.85
C GLU A 251 -14.43 5.75 -18.85
N GLY A 252 -14.82 4.66 -19.53
CA GLY A 252 -13.96 4.00 -20.50
C GLY A 252 -12.83 3.15 -19.90
N THR A 253 -12.86 2.86 -18.59
CA THR A 253 -11.85 2.02 -17.92
C THR A 253 -12.48 0.84 -17.19
N ASP A 254 -11.63 -0.09 -16.70
CA ASP A 254 -12.05 -1.20 -15.84
C ASP A 254 -12.20 -0.77 -14.35
N VAL A 255 -12.06 0.52 -14.00
CA VAL A 255 -12.29 1.00 -12.65
C VAL A 255 -13.78 1.16 -12.43
N SER A 256 -14.41 0.13 -11.87
CA SER A 256 -15.84 0.01 -11.61
C SER A 256 -16.02 -0.78 -10.32
N TYR A 257 -16.24 -0.08 -9.19
CA TYR A 257 -16.18 -0.68 -7.85
C TYR A 257 -17.17 -0.05 -6.87
N PRO A 258 -17.72 -0.82 -5.90
CA PRO A 258 -18.46 -0.26 -4.78
C PRO A 258 -17.55 0.63 -3.92
N ILE A 259 -18.10 1.76 -3.44
CA ILE A 259 -17.47 2.63 -2.45
C ILE A 259 -18.02 2.26 -1.10
N MET A 260 -17.16 1.77 -0.21
CA MET A 260 -17.52 1.40 1.15
C MET A 260 -17.36 2.59 2.11
N TYR A 261 -18.17 2.66 3.16
CA TYR A 261 -18.05 3.65 4.22
C TYR A 261 -18.42 3.06 5.58
N SER A 262 -17.52 3.16 6.55
CA SER A 262 -17.76 2.69 7.92
C SER A 262 -17.47 3.76 8.97
N GLY A 263 -16.97 4.94 8.57
CA GLY A 263 -16.44 5.93 9.48
C GLY A 263 -15.04 5.59 10.04
N ASP A 264 -14.41 4.52 9.52
CA ASP A 264 -13.09 4.04 9.93
C ASP A 264 -12.28 3.66 8.70
N ASP A 265 -11.17 4.36 8.44
CA ASP A 265 -10.30 4.18 7.27
C ASP A 265 -9.59 2.81 7.21
N GLU A 266 -9.55 2.07 8.32
CA GLU A 266 -8.92 0.76 8.36
C GLU A 266 -9.89 -0.38 8.04
N ALA A 267 -11.19 -0.18 8.23
CA ALA A 267 -12.20 -1.24 8.14
C ALA A 267 -12.16 -1.94 6.77
N TYR A 268 -12.06 -1.18 5.69
CA TYR A 268 -12.07 -1.68 4.32
C TYR A 268 -10.70 -1.73 3.64
N LEU A 269 -9.64 -1.35 4.35
CA LEU A 269 -8.28 -1.40 3.81
C LEU A 269 -7.86 -2.82 3.38
N ARG A 270 -8.34 -3.84 4.10
CA ARG A 270 -8.04 -5.26 3.84
C ARG A 270 -9.29 -6.15 3.86
N THR A 271 -10.45 -5.56 3.74
CA THR A 271 -11.73 -6.23 3.82
C THR A 271 -12.54 -5.94 2.55
N THR A 272 -13.09 -6.97 1.93
CA THR A 272 -13.96 -6.88 0.76
C THR A 272 -15.41 -6.63 1.18
N ILE A 273 -16.29 -6.29 0.21
CA ILE A 273 -17.72 -6.05 0.45
C ILE A 273 -18.41 -7.23 1.17
N ASP A 274 -17.98 -8.46 0.96
CA ASP A 274 -18.47 -9.67 1.62
C ASP A 274 -17.85 -9.97 2.99
N HIS A 275 -17.19 -8.96 3.60
CA HIS A 275 -16.46 -9.01 4.88
C HIS A 275 -15.30 -10.02 4.93
N GLU A 276 -14.82 -10.49 3.80
CA GLU A 276 -13.68 -11.39 3.74
C GLU A 276 -12.35 -10.62 3.71
N HIS A 277 -11.33 -11.19 4.38
CA HIS A 277 -10.00 -10.58 4.35
C HIS A 277 -9.32 -10.79 2.99
N ALA A 278 -8.90 -9.70 2.35
CA ALA A 278 -8.22 -9.74 1.06
C ALA A 278 -7.15 -8.64 0.95
N THR A 279 -6.06 -8.92 0.23
CA THR A 279 -4.99 -7.94 -0.01
C THR A 279 -5.48 -6.73 -0.80
N ALA A 280 -6.44 -6.91 -1.69
CA ALA A 280 -7.03 -5.85 -2.49
C ALA A 280 -7.92 -4.92 -1.66
N GLY A 281 -8.51 -5.39 -0.55
CA GLY A 281 -9.51 -4.65 0.20
C GLY A 281 -10.69 -4.21 -0.65
N SER A 282 -11.22 -3.05 -0.34
CA SER A 282 -12.26 -2.35 -1.11
C SER A 282 -11.80 -0.94 -1.48
N ILE A 283 -12.54 -0.28 -2.35
CA ILE A 283 -12.52 1.17 -2.51
C ILE A 283 -13.38 1.74 -1.38
N PHE A 284 -12.90 2.76 -0.66
CA PHE A 284 -13.62 3.30 0.50
C PHE A 284 -13.48 4.81 0.63
N LEU A 285 -14.51 5.44 1.19
CA LEU A 285 -14.58 6.87 1.49
C LEU A 285 -13.87 7.16 2.82
N GLU A 286 -13.19 8.30 2.90
CA GLU A 286 -12.55 8.85 4.11
C GLU A 286 -13.55 8.90 5.29
N GLY A 287 -13.13 8.44 6.46
CA GLY A 287 -14.00 8.30 7.62
C GLY A 287 -14.58 9.60 8.18
N TYR A 288 -13.94 10.74 7.90
CA TYR A 288 -14.46 12.07 8.27
C TYR A 288 -15.43 12.66 7.26
N ASN A 289 -15.56 12.07 6.07
CA ASN A 289 -16.53 12.52 5.08
C ASN A 289 -17.93 11.99 5.38
N LEU A 290 -18.92 12.67 4.80
CA LEU A 290 -20.31 12.23 4.84
C LEU A 290 -20.59 11.21 3.72
N PRO A 291 -21.32 10.11 3.99
CA PRO A 291 -21.53 9.03 3.02
C PRO A 291 -22.41 9.42 1.81
N ASP A 292 -23.06 10.57 1.86
CA ASP A 292 -23.89 11.14 0.78
C ASP A 292 -23.09 12.04 -0.19
N PHE A 293 -21.75 12.13 -0.02
CA PHE A 293 -20.84 12.98 -0.80
C PHE A 293 -21.24 14.46 -0.81
N SER A 294 -21.92 14.94 0.25
CA SER A 294 -22.36 16.33 0.37
C SER A 294 -21.24 17.30 0.72
N ASP A 295 -20.12 16.83 1.25
CA ASP A 295 -18.96 17.65 1.61
C ASP A 295 -18.37 18.39 0.40
N SER A 296 -17.70 19.52 0.66
CA SER A 296 -16.94 20.26 -0.37
C SER A 296 -15.77 19.45 -0.90
N HIS A 297 -15.14 18.63 -0.05
CA HIS A 297 -14.05 17.74 -0.42
C HIS A 297 -14.29 16.33 0.11
N ASN A 298 -14.34 15.36 -0.77
CA ASN A 298 -14.45 13.95 -0.45
C ASN A 298 -13.18 13.20 -0.91
N ILE A 299 -12.72 12.25 -0.13
CA ILE A 299 -11.53 11.45 -0.46
C ILE A 299 -11.91 9.98 -0.55
N ILE A 300 -11.57 9.36 -1.67
CA ILE A 300 -11.80 7.94 -1.92
C ILE A 300 -10.45 7.24 -2.05
N TYR A 301 -10.26 6.22 -1.25
CA TYR A 301 -9.04 5.41 -1.22
C TYR A 301 -9.19 4.11 -1.97
N GLY A 302 -8.09 3.67 -2.59
CA GLY A 302 -8.01 2.36 -3.22
C GLY A 302 -6.58 1.88 -3.38
N HIS A 303 -6.36 0.58 -3.32
CA HIS A 303 -5.03 0.02 -3.49
C HIS A 303 -4.49 0.12 -4.92
N ASN A 304 -3.20 0.45 -5.06
CA ASN A 304 -2.45 0.31 -6.31
C ASN A 304 -2.05 -1.16 -6.51
N MET A 305 -2.93 -1.94 -7.09
CA MET A 305 -2.69 -3.37 -7.31
C MET A 305 -1.81 -3.62 -8.54
N ARG A 306 -0.85 -4.55 -8.44
CA ARG A 306 0.06 -4.89 -9.55
C ARG A 306 -0.65 -5.52 -10.75
N ASN A 307 -1.75 -6.20 -10.52
CA ASN A 307 -2.62 -6.76 -11.56
C ASN A 307 -3.59 -5.75 -12.16
N LEU A 308 -3.39 -4.45 -11.89
CA LEU A 308 -4.15 -3.31 -12.36
C LEU A 308 -5.59 -3.20 -11.82
N SER A 309 -6.02 -4.08 -10.92
CA SER A 309 -7.31 -3.93 -10.23
C SER A 309 -7.29 -2.77 -9.22
N MET A 310 -8.43 -2.43 -8.68
CA MET A 310 -8.66 -1.27 -7.82
C MET A 310 -8.16 0.02 -8.49
N PHE A 311 -7.29 0.78 -7.84
CA PHE A 311 -6.68 2.00 -8.40
C PHE A 311 -5.33 1.74 -9.10
N GLY A 312 -5.06 0.50 -9.49
CA GLY A 312 -3.81 0.12 -10.17
C GLY A 312 -3.60 0.80 -11.53
N THR A 313 -4.68 1.23 -12.20
CA THR A 313 -4.63 1.93 -13.50
C THR A 313 -4.49 3.44 -13.37
N LEU A 314 -4.74 4.06 -12.21
CA LEU A 314 -4.61 5.52 -12.04
C LEU A 314 -3.21 6.04 -12.42
N LYS A 315 -2.18 5.22 -12.29
CA LYS A 315 -0.81 5.58 -12.71
C LYS A 315 -0.71 5.97 -14.19
N TYR A 316 -1.66 5.56 -15.03
CA TYR A 316 -1.64 5.90 -16.46
C TYR A 316 -1.87 7.39 -16.71
N TYR A 317 -2.59 8.10 -15.84
CA TYR A 317 -2.72 9.56 -15.92
C TYR A 317 -1.37 10.30 -15.93
N LYS A 318 -0.34 9.76 -15.29
CA LYS A 318 1.01 10.36 -15.29
C LYS A 318 1.98 9.71 -16.27
N SER A 319 1.70 8.52 -16.80
CA SER A 319 2.63 7.77 -17.66
C SER A 319 2.23 7.76 -19.12
N ASP A 320 1.01 8.17 -19.45
CA ASP A 320 0.48 8.27 -20.80
C ASP A 320 -0.23 9.63 -20.98
N GLU A 321 0.36 10.49 -21.81
CA GLU A 321 -0.13 11.87 -22.04
C GLU A 321 -1.53 11.92 -22.68
N ASN A 322 -1.96 10.85 -23.36
CA ASN A 322 -3.28 10.77 -23.99
C ASN A 322 -4.34 10.22 -23.03
N TYR A 323 -3.97 9.57 -21.93
CA TYR A 323 -4.89 8.89 -21.05
C TYR A 323 -5.97 9.83 -20.47
N ILE A 324 -5.60 11.06 -20.11
CA ILE A 324 -6.54 12.06 -19.61
C ILE A 324 -7.58 12.47 -20.68
N ASN A 325 -7.21 12.50 -21.96
CA ASN A 325 -8.14 12.88 -23.04
C ASN A 325 -9.20 11.80 -23.30
N GLU A 326 -8.86 10.54 -23.06
CA GLU A 326 -9.74 9.38 -23.25
C GLU A 326 -10.58 9.07 -22.01
N HIS A 327 -10.06 9.41 -20.81
CA HIS A 327 -10.65 9.07 -19.50
C HIS A 327 -10.74 10.31 -18.61
N LYS A 328 -11.38 11.37 -19.11
CA LYS A 328 -11.48 12.67 -18.46
C LYS A 328 -12.48 12.71 -17.30
N TYR A 329 -13.45 11.80 -17.29
CA TYR A 329 -14.56 11.80 -16.37
C TYR A 329 -14.61 10.53 -15.52
N PHE A 330 -15.14 10.69 -14.31
CA PHE A 330 -15.60 9.58 -13.49
C PHE A 330 -16.97 9.88 -12.89
N GLN A 331 -17.70 8.84 -12.54
CA GLN A 331 -19.03 8.94 -11.96
C GLN A 331 -19.04 8.33 -10.56
N ILE A 332 -19.80 8.94 -9.67
CA ILE A 332 -20.20 8.37 -8.39
C ILE A 332 -21.71 8.20 -8.43
N ILE A 333 -22.16 6.98 -8.29
CA ILE A 333 -23.57 6.59 -8.30
C ILE A 333 -23.95 6.23 -6.87
N THR A 334 -24.98 6.88 -6.33
CA THR A 334 -25.60 6.58 -5.04
C THR A 334 -27.04 6.14 -5.25
N GLU A 335 -27.76 5.78 -4.18
CA GLU A 335 -29.19 5.46 -4.27
C GLU A 335 -30.01 6.64 -4.79
N ASP A 336 -29.62 7.89 -4.44
CA ASP A 336 -30.39 9.11 -4.71
C ASP A 336 -29.91 9.90 -5.93
N ALA A 337 -28.68 9.68 -6.40
CA ALA A 337 -28.10 10.51 -7.45
C ALA A 337 -26.98 9.81 -8.25
N LYS A 338 -26.86 10.20 -9.52
CA LYS A 338 -25.65 10.01 -10.33
C LYS A 338 -24.90 11.35 -10.40
N MET A 339 -23.63 11.35 -10.06
CA MET A 339 -22.77 12.53 -9.99
C MET A 339 -21.58 12.33 -10.93
N ARG A 340 -21.38 13.24 -11.89
CA ARG A 340 -20.27 13.20 -12.84
C ARG A 340 -19.23 14.23 -12.46
N TYR A 341 -17.98 13.78 -12.40
CA TYR A 341 -16.82 14.58 -12.05
C TYR A 341 -15.87 14.69 -13.23
N GLU A 342 -15.37 15.89 -13.49
CA GLU A 342 -14.33 16.14 -14.49
C GLU A 342 -12.97 16.28 -13.82
N ILE A 343 -11.97 15.50 -14.27
CA ILE A 343 -10.62 15.52 -13.71
C ILE A 343 -9.94 16.83 -14.10
N PHE A 344 -9.45 17.57 -13.10
CA PHE A 344 -8.77 18.85 -13.28
C PHE A 344 -7.33 18.88 -12.76
N SER A 345 -6.91 17.89 -11.97
CA SER A 345 -5.57 17.84 -11.41
C SER A 345 -5.18 16.40 -11.04
N TYR A 346 -3.93 16.04 -11.20
CA TYR A 346 -3.34 14.82 -10.67
C TYR A 346 -1.84 14.97 -10.46
N PHE A 347 -1.32 14.41 -9.36
CA PHE A 347 0.10 14.46 -9.00
C PHE A 347 0.46 13.45 -7.92
N ASP A 348 1.78 13.26 -7.68
CA ASP A 348 2.28 12.50 -6.54
C ASP A 348 2.41 13.39 -5.31
N THR A 349 1.97 12.90 -4.14
CA THR A 349 2.06 13.60 -2.86
C THR A 349 2.47 12.66 -1.74
N GLU A 350 2.87 13.18 -0.59
CA GLU A 350 3.16 12.41 0.60
C GLU A 350 1.86 11.93 1.29
N ALA A 351 1.94 10.85 2.07
CA ALA A 351 0.76 10.27 2.72
C ALA A 351 0.13 11.18 3.79
N ALA A 352 0.92 12.02 4.47
CA ALA A 352 0.46 12.99 5.46
C ALA A 352 0.55 14.42 4.92
N SER A 353 0.06 14.65 3.70
CA SER A 353 0.09 15.97 3.08
C SER A 353 -1.22 16.73 3.29
N TRP A 354 -1.17 18.06 3.07
CA TRP A 354 -2.33 18.94 3.07
C TRP A 354 -3.45 18.50 2.10
N VAL A 355 -3.16 17.65 1.13
CA VAL A 355 -4.15 17.09 0.19
C VAL A 355 -5.25 16.31 0.91
N TYR A 356 -4.97 15.78 2.08
CA TYR A 356 -5.90 14.96 2.88
C TYR A 356 -6.65 15.76 3.95
N ALA A 357 -6.62 17.09 3.90
CA ALA A 357 -7.40 17.93 4.82
C ALA A 357 -8.88 17.82 4.51
N VAL A 358 -9.67 17.39 5.48
CA VAL A 358 -11.14 17.31 5.48
C VAL A 358 -11.63 17.39 6.94
N PRO A 359 -12.84 17.91 7.20
CA PRO A 359 -13.71 18.67 6.30
C PRO A 359 -13.27 20.14 6.15
N TYR A 360 -13.65 20.78 5.06
CA TYR A 360 -13.50 22.23 4.91
C TYR A 360 -14.76 22.95 5.35
N SER A 361 -14.62 23.85 6.32
CA SER A 361 -15.71 24.69 6.81
C SER A 361 -15.67 26.14 6.27
N ASP A 362 -14.53 26.56 5.72
CA ASP A 362 -14.27 27.90 5.19
C ASP A 362 -14.05 27.86 3.68
N SER A 363 -14.79 28.69 2.95
CA SER A 363 -14.72 28.77 1.49
C SER A 363 -13.43 29.42 0.98
N GLU A 364 -12.78 30.29 1.77
CA GLU A 364 -11.50 30.90 1.40
C GLU A 364 -10.37 29.87 1.52
N GLU A 365 -10.32 29.12 2.62
CA GLU A 365 -9.37 28.02 2.83
C GLU A 365 -9.52 26.94 1.74
N PHE A 366 -10.76 26.61 1.36
CA PHE A 366 -11.00 25.65 0.29
C PHE A 366 -10.60 26.20 -1.09
N GLY A 367 -10.74 27.51 -1.33
CA GLY A 367 -10.24 28.18 -2.54
C GLY A 367 -8.72 28.12 -2.65
N ASP A 368 -8.00 28.30 -1.54
CA ASP A 368 -6.54 28.15 -1.47
C ASP A 368 -6.11 26.71 -1.74
N TYR A 369 -6.82 25.74 -1.16
CA TYR A 369 -6.63 24.32 -1.43
C TYR A 369 -6.74 23.99 -2.93
N ILE A 370 -7.80 24.41 -3.59
CA ILE A 370 -8.01 24.23 -5.05
C ILE A 370 -6.85 24.85 -5.85
N SER A 371 -6.44 26.05 -5.47
CA SER A 371 -5.34 26.76 -6.12
C SER A 371 -4.02 25.99 -6.05
N GLU A 372 -3.71 25.37 -4.90
CA GLU A 372 -2.54 24.54 -4.73
C GLU A 372 -2.64 23.19 -5.50
N LEU A 373 -3.84 22.59 -5.61
CA LEU A 373 -4.07 21.42 -6.46
C LEU A 373 -3.72 21.70 -7.91
N LEU A 374 -4.22 22.83 -8.44
CA LEU A 374 -3.94 23.26 -9.82
C LEU A 374 -2.44 23.53 -10.03
N LYS A 375 -1.78 24.19 -9.10
CA LYS A 375 -0.36 24.53 -9.18
C LYS A 375 0.54 23.29 -9.18
N LYS A 376 0.18 22.22 -8.47
CA LYS A 376 0.95 20.98 -8.38
C LYS A 376 0.63 19.96 -9.48
N SER A 377 -0.42 20.20 -10.25
CA SER A 377 -0.90 19.29 -11.26
C SER A 377 0.16 18.96 -12.33
N TYR A 378 0.25 17.68 -12.71
CA TYR A 378 1.03 17.22 -13.86
C TYR A 378 0.34 17.45 -15.20
N MET A 379 -0.91 17.92 -15.21
CA MET A 379 -1.63 18.22 -16.44
C MET A 379 -0.89 19.30 -17.25
N GLY A 380 -0.71 19.04 -18.54
CA GLY A 380 -0.05 19.97 -19.46
C GLY A 380 -0.87 21.25 -19.68
N GLN A 381 -0.19 22.34 -20.10
CA GLN A 381 -0.85 23.63 -20.38
C GLN A 381 -1.83 23.58 -21.56
N GLU A 382 -1.77 22.55 -22.40
CA GLU A 382 -2.67 22.36 -23.54
C GLU A 382 -3.94 21.56 -23.17
N THR A 383 -4.02 21.02 -21.95
CA THR A 383 -5.22 20.31 -21.47
C THR A 383 -6.31 21.33 -21.10
N ASP A 384 -7.50 21.16 -21.65
CA ASP A 384 -8.66 21.95 -21.27
C ASP A 384 -9.10 21.56 -19.85
N ILE A 385 -8.78 22.44 -18.88
CA ILE A 385 -9.05 22.22 -17.46
C ILE A 385 -10.33 22.98 -17.09
N PRO A 386 -11.32 22.34 -16.46
CA PRO A 386 -12.52 23.00 -16.00
C PRO A 386 -12.19 24.10 -14.99
N LYS A 387 -12.98 25.16 -14.98
CA LYS A 387 -12.85 26.22 -13.99
C LYS A 387 -13.40 25.72 -12.66
N VAL A 388 -12.54 25.61 -11.64
CA VAL A 388 -12.90 25.16 -10.30
C VAL A 388 -12.86 26.32 -9.33
N THR A 389 -13.85 26.43 -8.47
CA THR A 389 -14.01 27.49 -7.46
C THR A 389 -14.29 26.90 -6.08
N SER A 390 -14.19 27.71 -5.04
CA SER A 390 -14.49 27.28 -3.65
C SER A 390 -15.98 26.94 -3.38
N SER A 391 -16.86 27.16 -4.34
CA SER A 391 -18.28 26.74 -4.26
C SER A 391 -18.54 25.37 -4.88
N ASP A 392 -17.55 24.80 -5.56
CA ASP A 392 -17.68 23.51 -6.22
C ASP A 392 -17.35 22.36 -5.27
N LYS A 393 -17.82 21.16 -5.60
CA LYS A 393 -17.48 19.94 -4.87
C LYS A 393 -16.33 19.23 -5.57
N VAL A 394 -15.36 18.77 -4.79
CA VAL A 394 -14.17 18.06 -5.27
C VAL A 394 -14.12 16.65 -4.69
N VAL A 395 -13.77 15.68 -5.52
CA VAL A 395 -13.43 14.32 -5.10
C VAL A 395 -11.97 14.02 -5.43
N THR A 396 -11.25 13.50 -4.45
CA THR A 396 -9.89 13.02 -4.59
C THR A 396 -9.86 11.49 -4.59
N LEU A 397 -9.42 10.88 -5.69
CA LEU A 397 -9.09 9.46 -5.75
C LEU A 397 -7.62 9.29 -5.35
N SER A 398 -7.36 8.53 -4.30
CA SER A 398 -6.01 8.39 -3.71
C SER A 398 -5.53 6.94 -3.71
N THR A 399 -4.30 6.72 -4.21
CA THR A 399 -3.66 5.39 -4.21
C THR A 399 -2.17 5.49 -3.93
N CYS A 400 -1.56 4.37 -3.51
CA CYS A 400 -0.11 4.30 -3.36
C CYS A 400 0.59 4.45 -4.71
N SER A 401 1.63 5.28 -4.77
CA SER A 401 2.47 5.47 -5.96
C SER A 401 3.80 4.71 -5.83
N THR A 402 4.89 5.42 -5.84
CA THR A 402 6.19 4.88 -5.45
C THR A 402 6.27 4.81 -3.93
N THR A 403 7.31 4.16 -3.44
CA THR A 403 7.51 3.91 -2.03
C THR A 403 7.33 5.19 -1.17
N GLY A 404 6.23 5.28 -0.38
CA GLY A 404 5.87 6.39 0.54
C GLY A 404 5.14 7.56 -0.06
N MET A 405 4.94 7.52 -1.35
CA MET A 405 4.15 8.52 -2.05
C MET A 405 2.76 7.98 -2.37
N ARG A 406 1.81 8.87 -2.41
CA ARG A 406 0.47 8.65 -2.95
C ARG A 406 0.39 9.28 -4.32
N PHE A 407 -0.38 8.67 -5.20
CA PHE A 407 -0.82 9.32 -6.42
C PHE A 407 -2.27 9.72 -6.25
N THR A 408 -2.58 10.98 -6.52
CA THR A 408 -3.92 11.54 -6.37
C THR A 408 -4.44 12.06 -7.70
N VAL A 409 -5.74 11.84 -7.92
CA VAL A 409 -6.49 12.34 -9.07
C VAL A 409 -7.68 13.11 -8.52
N HIS A 410 -7.85 14.36 -8.94
CA HIS A 410 -8.85 15.29 -8.41
C HIS A 410 -9.87 15.63 -9.48
N GLY A 411 -11.13 15.36 -9.19
CA GLY A 411 -12.26 15.71 -10.05
C GLY A 411 -13.17 16.73 -9.40
N VAL A 412 -13.70 17.65 -10.21
CA VAL A 412 -14.74 18.61 -9.82
C VAL A 412 -16.10 18.13 -10.30
N LEU A 413 -17.12 18.26 -9.46
CA LEU A 413 -18.50 17.93 -9.82
C LEU A 413 -18.99 18.87 -10.94
N VAL A 414 -19.35 18.30 -12.10
CA VAL A 414 -19.85 19.06 -13.25
C VAL A 414 -21.33 18.83 -13.51
N GLU A 415 -21.83 17.63 -13.23
CA GLU A 415 -23.21 17.27 -13.50
C GLU A 415 -23.78 16.39 -12.39
N THR A 416 -25.07 16.55 -12.08
CA THR A 416 -25.80 15.70 -11.12
C THR A 416 -27.17 15.38 -11.68
N LEU A 417 -27.54 14.10 -11.67
CA LEU A 417 -28.87 13.62 -11.98
C LEU A 417 -29.45 12.97 -10.72
N SER A 418 -30.63 13.43 -10.28
CA SER A 418 -31.39 12.75 -9.22
C SER A 418 -32.03 11.48 -9.78
N THR A 419 -31.90 10.37 -9.06
CA THR A 419 -32.49 9.07 -9.40
C THR A 419 -33.88 8.86 -8.79
N ASN A 420 -34.34 9.81 -7.92
CA ASN A 420 -35.65 9.84 -7.27
C ASN A 420 -36.68 10.70 -8.04
#